data_4a58be935c625226dc12c7f4e9b6fcc6
#
_entry.id   4a58be935c625226dc12c7f4e9b6fcc6
#
_cell.length_a   1.000
_cell.length_b   1.000
_cell.length_c   1.000
_cell.angle_alpha   90.00
_cell.angle_beta   90.00
_cell.angle_gamma   90.00
#
_symmetry.space_group_name_H-M   'P 1'
#
loop_
_entity.id
_entity.type
_entity.pdbx_description
1 polymer ?
#
loop_
_entity_poly.entity_id
_entity_poly.type
_entity_poly.pdbx_seq_one_letter_code
_entity_poly.pdbx_strand_id
1 'polypeptide(L)'
;TFSGIMAPMTSTSVSSHHKITRPNLVAVGTIVWLSSELMFFAALFAMYFTTRAVQGPTIWLESTEVLNIPFAAFNTTVLVLSSVTCQFGVFAAERYQARRTGSIFKFTEWGMREWFSLTFLMGGFFVAGQIYEYAHLVLEGLTLSSNAYGSVFYLATGFHGLHVTGGLIAFLIVMVRVAKARRFTQGQATTAIVVSYYWHF
;
A
#
# COMPACT_ATOMS: atom_id res chain seq x y z
N THR A 1 69.06 32.41 32.79
CA THR A 1 68.60 30.99 32.51
C THR A 1 67.12 30.96 32.39
N PHE A 2 66.60 31.07 31.15
CA PHE A 2 65.23 30.86 30.85
C PHE A 2 65.02 29.40 30.37
N SER A 3 64.31 28.59 31.13
CA SER A 3 63.95 27.27 30.77
C SER A 3 62.50 27.32 30.20
N GLY A 4 62.34 27.23 28.88
CA GLY A 4 61.08 27.17 28.22
C GLY A 4 60.51 25.73 28.28
N ILE A 5 59.41 25.57 28.97
CA ILE A 5 58.65 24.31 28.99
C ILE A 5 57.78 24.27 27.74
N MET A 6 58.18 23.44 26.79
CA MET A 6 57.41 23.14 25.59
C MET A 6 56.36 22.08 25.95
N ALA A 7 55.10 22.48 25.98
CA ALA A 7 53.97 21.53 26.16
C ALA A 7 53.75 20.69 24.87
N PRO A 8 53.51 19.39 24.96
CA PRO A 8 53.27 18.57 23.78
C PRO A 8 51.87 18.89 23.22
N MET A 9 51.81 19.29 21.95
CA MET A 9 50.54 19.35 21.20
C MET A 9 50.04 17.94 20.95
N THR A 10 49.07 17.52 21.71
CA THR A 10 48.28 16.32 21.41
C THR A 10 47.34 16.61 20.25
N SER A 11 47.70 16.15 19.07
CA SER A 11 46.82 16.13 17.92
C SER A 11 45.70 15.08 18.18
N THR A 12 44.54 15.52 18.62
CA THR A 12 43.34 14.72 18.60
C THR A 12 42.88 14.52 17.16
N SER A 13 43.25 13.39 16.57
CA SER A 13 42.66 12.95 15.32
C SER A 13 41.19 12.63 15.58
N VAL A 14 40.30 13.55 15.19
CA VAL A 14 38.85 13.29 15.12
C VAL A 14 38.64 12.33 13.98
N SER A 15 38.67 11.04 14.30
CA SER A 15 38.19 10.00 13.38
C SER A 15 36.69 10.21 13.18
N SER A 16 36.32 10.90 12.11
CA SER A 16 34.96 10.94 11.64
C SER A 16 34.57 9.55 11.11
N HIS A 17 34.13 8.68 12.00
CA HIS A 17 33.42 7.46 11.59
C HIS A 17 32.18 7.88 10.81
N HIS A 18 32.32 7.92 9.50
CA HIS A 18 31.19 8.00 8.58
C HIS A 18 30.34 6.76 8.85
N LYS A 19 29.30 6.93 9.67
CA LYS A 19 28.32 5.85 9.90
C LYS A 19 27.66 5.57 8.56
N ILE A 20 28.11 4.52 7.88
CA ILE A 20 27.45 3.98 6.71
C ILE A 20 26.06 3.55 7.20
N THR A 21 25.05 4.36 6.93
CA THR A 21 23.66 4.04 7.23
C THR A 21 23.25 2.90 6.29
N ARG A 22 23.33 1.68 6.80
CA ARG A 22 22.89 0.51 6.02
C ARG A 22 21.38 0.63 5.78
N PRO A 23 20.92 0.49 4.53
CA PRO A 23 19.49 0.51 4.26
C PRO A 23 18.80 -0.64 5.01
N ASN A 24 17.56 -0.42 5.42
CA ASN A 24 16.78 -1.46 6.11
C ASN A 24 16.53 -2.62 5.16
N LEU A 25 17.07 -3.79 5.45
CA LEU A 25 16.96 -4.99 4.62
C LEU A 25 15.51 -5.39 4.35
N VAL A 26 14.61 -5.16 5.30
CA VAL A 26 13.18 -5.45 5.14
C VAL A 26 12.57 -4.52 4.08
N ALA A 27 12.88 -3.22 4.14
CA ALA A 27 12.39 -2.26 3.16
C ALA A 27 12.95 -2.55 1.76
N VAL A 28 14.25 -2.87 1.64
CA VAL A 28 14.88 -3.23 0.36
C VAL A 28 14.24 -4.51 -0.20
N GLY A 29 14.08 -5.54 0.61
CA GLY A 29 13.46 -6.81 0.20
C GLY A 29 12.01 -6.59 -0.28
N THR A 30 11.26 -5.71 0.39
CA THR A 30 9.88 -5.37 0.00
C THR A 30 9.86 -4.65 -1.35
N ILE A 31 10.76 -3.69 -1.59
CA ILE A 31 10.85 -2.97 -2.87
C ILE A 31 11.18 -3.95 -4.01
N VAL A 32 12.12 -4.88 -3.81
CA VAL A 32 12.46 -5.91 -4.81
C VAL A 32 11.26 -6.81 -5.09
N TRP A 33 10.55 -7.24 -4.05
CA TRP A 33 9.33 -8.03 -4.22
C TRP A 33 8.24 -7.26 -4.97
N LEU A 34 7.95 -6.01 -4.58
CA LEU A 34 6.98 -5.17 -5.28
C LEU A 34 7.36 -4.91 -6.75
N SER A 35 8.66 -4.84 -7.06
CA SER A 35 9.11 -4.74 -8.46
C SER A 35 8.70 -5.97 -9.28
N SER A 36 8.70 -7.17 -8.69
CA SER A 36 8.20 -8.38 -9.38
C SER A 36 6.68 -8.36 -9.55
N GLU A 37 5.94 -7.85 -8.56
CA GLU A 37 4.49 -7.64 -8.67
C GLU A 37 4.16 -6.64 -9.78
N LEU A 38 4.94 -5.54 -9.90
CA LEU A 38 4.79 -4.56 -10.96
C LEU A 38 4.90 -5.21 -12.35
N MET A 39 5.88 -6.09 -12.55
CA MET A 39 6.03 -6.81 -13.81
C MET A 39 4.84 -7.73 -14.10
N PHE A 40 4.31 -8.38 -13.07
CA PHE A 40 3.13 -9.22 -13.20
C PHE A 40 1.89 -8.42 -13.63
N PHE A 41 1.60 -7.30 -12.97
CA PHE A 41 0.49 -6.41 -13.35
C PHE A 41 0.69 -5.78 -14.72
N ALA A 42 1.92 -5.39 -15.08
CA ALA A 42 2.25 -4.90 -16.42
C ALA A 42 1.93 -5.94 -17.50
N ALA A 43 2.20 -7.22 -17.24
CA ALA A 43 1.81 -8.30 -18.15
C ALA A 43 0.29 -8.45 -18.28
N LEU A 44 -0.48 -8.31 -17.20
CA LEU A 44 -1.96 -8.32 -17.24
C LEU A 44 -2.51 -7.15 -18.07
N PHE A 45 -1.94 -5.93 -17.91
CA PHE A 45 -2.32 -4.78 -18.74
C PHE A 45 -1.92 -4.98 -20.20
N ALA A 46 -0.73 -5.51 -20.49
CA ALA A 46 -0.32 -5.82 -21.84
C ALA A 46 -1.27 -6.83 -22.49
N MET A 47 -1.68 -7.87 -21.78
CA MET A 47 -2.69 -8.82 -22.23
C MET A 47 -4.02 -8.13 -22.51
N TYR A 48 -4.49 -7.23 -21.64
CA TYR A 48 -5.73 -6.49 -21.83
C TYR A 48 -5.69 -5.64 -23.11
N PHE A 49 -4.65 -4.83 -23.31
CA PHE A 49 -4.56 -3.96 -24.48
C PHE A 49 -4.32 -4.73 -25.79
N THR A 50 -3.55 -5.82 -25.75
CA THR A 50 -3.34 -6.69 -26.92
C THR A 50 -4.65 -7.36 -27.33
N THR A 51 -5.38 -7.92 -26.37
CA THR A 51 -6.68 -8.56 -26.63
C THR A 51 -7.68 -7.57 -27.18
N ARG A 52 -7.72 -6.34 -26.63
CA ARG A 52 -8.56 -5.24 -27.14
C ARG A 52 -8.22 -4.89 -28.61
N ALA A 53 -6.94 -4.81 -28.94
CA ALA A 53 -6.49 -4.49 -30.30
C ALA A 53 -6.85 -5.60 -31.30
N VAL A 54 -6.77 -6.87 -30.90
CA VAL A 54 -7.06 -8.03 -31.73
C VAL A 54 -8.56 -8.24 -31.95
N GLN A 55 -9.36 -8.10 -30.90
CA GLN A 55 -10.81 -8.36 -30.94
C GLN A 55 -11.61 -7.22 -31.58
N GLY A 56 -11.02 -6.04 -31.66
CA GLY A 56 -11.67 -4.85 -32.23
C GLY A 56 -12.65 -4.15 -31.28
N PRO A 57 -13.18 -2.98 -31.69
CA PRO A 57 -13.96 -2.11 -30.79
C PRO A 57 -15.37 -2.65 -30.47
N THR A 58 -15.97 -3.44 -31.34
CA THR A 58 -17.39 -3.85 -31.21
C THR A 58 -17.61 -4.70 -29.97
N ILE A 59 -16.85 -5.79 -29.82
CA ILE A 59 -16.94 -6.69 -28.65
C ILE A 59 -16.64 -5.95 -27.34
N TRP A 60 -15.71 -4.98 -27.42
CA TRP A 60 -15.34 -4.18 -26.26
C TRP A 60 -16.47 -3.25 -25.80
N LEU A 61 -17.11 -2.57 -26.76
CA LEU A 61 -18.23 -1.67 -26.46
C LEU A 61 -19.43 -2.42 -25.85
N GLU A 62 -19.87 -3.51 -26.48
CA GLU A 62 -20.96 -4.34 -25.98
C GLU A 62 -20.69 -4.87 -24.57
N SER A 63 -19.46 -5.35 -24.30
CA SER A 63 -19.11 -5.89 -23.00
C SER A 63 -18.98 -4.82 -21.90
N THR A 64 -18.64 -3.58 -22.26
CA THR A 64 -18.53 -2.47 -21.32
C THR A 64 -19.87 -1.81 -20.97
N GLU A 65 -20.91 -1.99 -21.79
CA GLU A 65 -22.26 -1.46 -21.51
C GLU A 65 -22.88 -2.07 -20.24
N VAL A 66 -22.49 -3.29 -19.90
CA VAL A 66 -22.96 -4.00 -18.68
C VAL A 66 -22.32 -3.44 -17.40
N LEU A 67 -21.19 -2.71 -17.51
CA LEU A 67 -20.49 -2.18 -16.34
C LEU A 67 -21.20 -0.95 -15.76
N ASN A 68 -21.40 -0.96 -14.44
CA ASN A 68 -21.86 0.22 -13.71
C ASN A 68 -20.69 1.19 -13.47
N ILE A 69 -20.35 1.99 -14.51
CA ILE A 69 -19.22 2.94 -14.46
C ILE A 69 -19.30 3.91 -13.28
N PRO A 70 -20.45 4.54 -12.93
CA PRO A 70 -20.54 5.42 -11.76
C PRO A 70 -20.20 4.72 -10.46
N PHE A 71 -20.68 3.49 -10.25
CA PHE A 71 -20.37 2.70 -9.05
C PHE A 71 -18.89 2.31 -9.00
N ALA A 72 -18.33 1.82 -10.10
CA ALA A 72 -16.92 1.47 -10.19
C ALA A 72 -16.01 2.69 -9.95
N ALA A 73 -16.36 3.86 -10.50
CA ALA A 73 -15.63 5.10 -10.29
C ALA A 73 -15.68 5.56 -8.82
N PHE A 74 -16.85 5.47 -8.18
CA PHE A 74 -17.00 5.79 -6.76
C PHE A 74 -16.15 4.84 -5.89
N ASN A 75 -16.26 3.53 -6.13
CA ASN A 75 -15.52 2.52 -5.40
C ASN A 75 -14.00 2.70 -5.52
N THR A 76 -13.52 2.98 -6.73
CA THR A 76 -12.10 3.31 -7.00
C THR A 76 -11.68 4.60 -6.30
N THR A 77 -12.53 5.63 -6.29
CA THR A 77 -12.23 6.90 -5.60
C THR A 77 -12.04 6.68 -4.11
N VAL A 78 -12.87 5.86 -3.48
CA VAL A 78 -12.72 5.49 -2.06
C VAL A 78 -11.36 4.82 -1.83
N LEU A 79 -10.94 3.90 -2.71
CA LEU A 79 -9.64 3.24 -2.59
C LEU A 79 -8.48 4.23 -2.75
N VAL A 80 -8.54 5.15 -3.72
CA VAL A 80 -7.51 6.18 -3.93
C VAL A 80 -7.41 7.10 -2.71
N LEU A 81 -8.53 7.52 -2.14
CA LEU A 81 -8.55 8.32 -0.91
C LEU A 81 -7.98 7.56 0.30
N SER A 82 -8.09 6.24 0.33
CA SER A 82 -7.49 5.42 1.37
C SER A 82 -5.95 5.52 1.38
N SER A 83 -5.32 5.83 0.25
CA SER A 83 -3.87 6.08 0.18
C SER A 83 -3.46 7.31 0.99
N VAL A 84 -4.29 8.35 0.99
CA VAL A 84 -4.06 9.56 1.80
C VAL A 84 -4.13 9.22 3.29
N THR A 85 -5.14 8.45 3.71
CA THR A 85 -5.29 8.02 5.11
C THR A 85 -4.15 7.10 5.54
N CYS A 86 -3.69 6.21 4.65
CA CYS A 86 -2.53 5.37 4.88
C CYS A 86 -1.27 6.22 5.11
N GLN A 87 -1.03 7.25 4.30
CA GLN A 87 0.13 8.14 4.43
C GLN A 87 0.12 8.91 5.76
N PHE A 88 -1.03 9.40 6.22
CA PHE A 88 -1.14 9.98 7.56
C PHE A 88 -0.84 8.97 8.67
N GLY A 89 -1.22 7.71 8.48
CA GLY A 89 -0.84 6.62 9.37
C GLY A 89 0.68 6.40 9.44
N VAL A 90 1.38 6.49 8.30
CA VAL A 90 2.84 6.42 8.24
C VAL A 90 3.48 7.59 8.99
N PHE A 91 3.04 8.82 8.77
CA PHE A 91 3.54 9.99 9.49
C PHE A 91 3.35 9.87 11.02
N ALA A 92 2.22 9.30 11.46
CA ALA A 92 2.01 9.02 12.87
C ALA A 92 2.96 7.91 13.39
N ALA A 93 3.24 6.88 12.59
CA ALA A 93 4.18 5.82 12.92
C ALA A 93 5.63 6.35 13.05
N GLU A 94 6.05 7.23 12.16
CA GLU A 94 7.38 7.89 12.19
C GLU A 94 7.57 8.77 13.44
N ARG A 95 6.48 9.39 13.92
CA ARG A 95 6.46 10.16 15.18
C ARG A 95 6.33 9.27 16.42
N TYR A 96 6.37 7.94 16.26
CA TYR A 96 6.14 6.96 17.34
C TYR A 96 4.79 7.13 18.05
N GLN A 97 3.80 7.68 17.39
CA GLN A 97 2.45 7.91 17.90
C GLN A 97 1.55 6.72 17.51
N ALA A 98 1.53 5.68 18.35
CA ALA A 98 0.74 4.47 18.08
C ALA A 98 -0.77 4.68 18.24
N ARG A 99 -1.19 5.54 19.16
CA ARG A 99 -2.60 5.84 19.50
C ARG A 99 -2.83 7.35 19.53
N ARG A 100 -4.09 7.75 19.36
CA ARG A 100 -4.49 9.14 19.53
C ARG A 100 -4.14 9.67 20.92
N THR A 101 -3.83 10.96 21.00
CA THR A 101 -3.53 11.67 22.25
C THR A 101 -4.70 12.53 22.74
N GLY A 102 -5.77 12.70 21.91
CA GLY A 102 -6.89 13.56 22.22
C GLY A 102 -8.24 13.07 21.68
N SER A 103 -9.13 14.01 21.33
CA SER A 103 -10.50 13.75 20.88
C SER A 103 -10.56 13.07 19.52
N ILE A 104 -11.61 12.27 19.27
CA ILE A 104 -11.87 11.59 17.99
C ILE A 104 -12.03 12.60 16.84
N PHE A 105 -12.55 13.80 17.13
CA PHE A 105 -12.82 14.82 16.11
C PHE A 105 -11.59 15.64 15.70
N LYS A 106 -10.45 15.49 16.40
CA LYS A 106 -9.21 16.18 16.07
C LYS A 106 -8.28 15.25 15.28
N PHE A 107 -8.41 15.25 13.97
CA PHE A 107 -7.61 14.40 13.07
C PHE A 107 -6.09 14.58 13.23
N THR A 108 -5.63 15.76 13.67
CA THR A 108 -4.21 16.04 13.93
C THR A 108 -3.63 15.27 15.12
N GLU A 109 -4.48 14.80 16.03
CA GLU A 109 -4.12 14.06 17.23
C GLU A 109 -4.28 12.53 17.07
N TRP A 110 -4.67 12.09 15.86
CA TRP A 110 -4.81 10.67 15.54
C TRP A 110 -3.45 10.00 15.45
N GLY A 111 -3.38 8.78 16.01
CA GLY A 111 -2.21 7.93 15.91
C GLY A 111 -2.28 6.99 14.70
N MET A 112 -1.23 6.19 14.53
CA MET A 112 -1.12 5.22 13.45
C MET A 112 -2.32 4.25 13.40
N ARG A 113 -2.81 3.79 14.56
CA ARG A 113 -3.91 2.81 14.61
C ARG A 113 -5.22 3.36 14.07
N GLU A 114 -5.55 4.58 14.40
CA GLU A 114 -6.78 5.23 13.94
C GLU A 114 -6.74 5.43 12.42
N TRP A 115 -5.64 5.93 11.89
CA TRP A 115 -5.46 6.10 10.46
C TRP A 115 -5.47 4.78 9.70
N PHE A 116 -4.76 3.76 10.19
CA PHE A 116 -4.75 2.43 9.56
C PHE A 116 -6.10 1.72 9.68
N SER A 117 -6.87 1.95 10.76
CA SER A 117 -8.25 1.44 10.87
C SER A 117 -9.16 2.08 9.82
N LEU A 118 -9.02 3.39 9.59
CA LEU A 118 -9.78 4.07 8.54
C LEU A 118 -9.41 3.55 7.15
N THR A 119 -8.11 3.41 6.87
CA THR A 119 -7.61 2.81 5.62
C THR A 119 -8.15 1.39 5.43
N PHE A 120 -8.14 0.58 6.48
CA PHE A 120 -8.69 -0.78 6.46
C PHE A 120 -10.18 -0.80 6.14
N LEU A 121 -10.98 0.09 6.73
CA LEU A 121 -12.42 0.18 6.45
C LEU A 121 -12.68 0.61 5.00
N MET A 122 -11.94 1.58 4.48
CA MET A 122 -12.07 2.05 3.10
C MET A 122 -11.66 0.95 2.09
N GLY A 123 -10.56 0.25 2.35
CA GLY A 123 -10.14 -0.90 1.54
C GLY A 123 -11.10 -2.08 1.61
N GLY A 124 -11.67 -2.35 2.80
CA GLY A 124 -12.71 -3.36 2.99
C GLY A 124 -13.98 -3.02 2.22
N PHE A 125 -14.38 -1.75 2.21
CA PHE A 125 -15.49 -1.26 1.40
C PHE A 125 -15.24 -1.49 -0.10
N PHE A 126 -14.02 -1.19 -0.57
CA PHE A 126 -13.65 -1.46 -1.96
C PHE A 126 -13.77 -2.94 -2.32
N VAL A 127 -13.23 -3.85 -1.51
CA VAL A 127 -13.30 -5.30 -1.77
C VAL A 127 -14.74 -5.78 -1.76
N ALA A 128 -15.58 -5.32 -0.82
CA ALA A 128 -17.00 -5.65 -0.78
C ALA A 128 -17.73 -5.14 -2.03
N GLY A 129 -17.44 -3.92 -2.48
CA GLY A 129 -17.96 -3.36 -3.73
C GLY A 129 -17.53 -4.16 -4.96
N GLN A 130 -16.29 -4.61 -5.01
CA GLN A 130 -15.78 -5.47 -6.09
C GLN A 130 -16.52 -6.82 -6.15
N ILE A 131 -16.74 -7.45 -5.00
CA ILE A 131 -17.51 -8.71 -4.92
C ILE A 131 -18.95 -8.49 -5.37
N TYR A 132 -19.58 -7.39 -4.95
CA TYR A 132 -20.93 -7.03 -5.37
C TYR A 132 -21.03 -6.85 -6.89
N GLU A 133 -20.07 -6.10 -7.48
CA GLU A 133 -20.01 -5.87 -8.92
C GLU A 133 -19.81 -7.18 -9.69
N TYR A 134 -18.95 -8.07 -9.22
CA TYR A 134 -18.76 -9.39 -9.82
C TYR A 134 -20.04 -10.24 -9.79
N ALA A 135 -20.75 -10.22 -8.66
CA ALA A 135 -22.01 -10.93 -8.55
C ALA A 135 -23.06 -10.40 -9.56
N HIS A 136 -23.12 -9.07 -9.73
CA HIS A 136 -24.00 -8.44 -10.72
C HIS A 136 -23.61 -8.81 -12.16
N LEU A 137 -22.33 -8.71 -12.52
CA LEU A 137 -21.83 -9.03 -13.87
C LEU A 137 -22.09 -10.50 -14.25
N VAL A 138 -21.97 -11.42 -13.29
CA VAL A 138 -22.28 -12.85 -13.52
C VAL A 138 -23.77 -13.04 -13.81
N LEU A 139 -24.66 -12.31 -13.14
CA LEU A 139 -26.11 -12.36 -13.40
C LEU A 139 -26.48 -11.80 -14.79
N GLU A 140 -25.73 -10.80 -15.26
CA GLU A 140 -25.85 -10.22 -16.61
C GLU A 140 -25.20 -11.09 -17.70
N GLY A 141 -24.62 -12.24 -17.33
CA GLY A 141 -24.01 -13.19 -18.27
C GLY A 141 -22.55 -12.92 -18.61
N LEU A 142 -21.93 -11.87 -18.04
CA LEU A 142 -20.50 -11.63 -18.20
C LEU A 142 -19.72 -12.46 -17.18
N THR A 143 -19.10 -13.52 -17.64
CA THR A 143 -18.29 -14.43 -16.83
C THR A 143 -16.85 -14.48 -17.33
N LEU A 144 -15.97 -15.13 -16.56
CA LEU A 144 -14.57 -15.34 -16.96
C LEU A 144 -14.45 -16.03 -18.34
N SER A 145 -15.40 -16.87 -18.70
CA SER A 145 -15.38 -17.67 -19.94
C SER A 145 -16.35 -17.19 -21.01
N SER A 146 -17.08 -16.08 -20.81
CA SER A 146 -18.09 -15.60 -21.76
C SER A 146 -17.47 -15.09 -23.06
N ASN A 147 -16.41 -14.31 -22.97
CA ASN A 147 -15.68 -13.75 -24.11
C ASN A 147 -14.27 -13.33 -23.70
N ALA A 148 -13.45 -12.89 -24.67
CA ALA A 148 -12.08 -12.46 -24.43
C ALA A 148 -12.00 -11.24 -23.48
N TYR A 149 -12.97 -10.33 -23.55
CA TYR A 149 -13.06 -9.20 -22.60
C TYR A 149 -13.27 -9.69 -21.16
N GLY A 150 -14.25 -10.55 -20.93
CA GLY A 150 -14.52 -11.11 -19.62
C GLY A 150 -13.29 -11.78 -19.02
N SER A 151 -12.57 -12.59 -19.81
CA SER A 151 -11.35 -13.25 -19.35
C SER A 151 -10.29 -12.26 -18.87
N VAL A 152 -9.94 -11.24 -19.67
CA VAL A 152 -8.88 -10.29 -19.28
C VAL A 152 -9.34 -9.33 -18.18
N PHE A 153 -10.61 -8.98 -18.16
CA PHE A 153 -11.22 -8.14 -17.10
C PHE A 153 -11.15 -8.82 -15.74
N TYR A 154 -11.68 -10.04 -15.63
CA TYR A 154 -11.69 -10.78 -14.36
C TYR A 154 -10.28 -11.15 -13.90
N LEU A 155 -9.35 -11.46 -14.82
CA LEU A 155 -7.96 -11.71 -14.43
C LEU A 155 -7.31 -10.45 -13.86
N ALA A 156 -7.35 -9.33 -14.57
CA ALA A 156 -6.70 -8.10 -14.15
C ALA A 156 -7.29 -7.57 -12.84
N THR A 157 -8.61 -7.42 -12.76
CA THR A 157 -9.29 -6.87 -11.59
C THR A 157 -9.34 -7.86 -10.43
N GLY A 158 -9.40 -9.17 -10.69
CA GLY A 158 -9.37 -10.22 -9.68
C GLY A 158 -8.03 -10.31 -8.96
N PHE A 159 -6.92 -10.31 -9.70
CA PHE A 159 -5.59 -10.27 -9.08
C PHE A 159 -5.35 -8.97 -8.33
N HIS A 160 -5.87 -7.84 -8.82
CA HIS A 160 -5.85 -6.59 -8.06
C HIS A 160 -6.66 -6.70 -6.76
N GLY A 161 -7.85 -7.27 -6.80
CA GLY A 161 -8.67 -7.53 -5.60
C GLY A 161 -7.97 -8.46 -4.59
N LEU A 162 -7.24 -9.48 -5.05
CA LEU A 162 -6.40 -10.32 -4.21
C LEU A 162 -5.24 -9.54 -3.59
N HIS A 163 -4.58 -8.66 -4.36
CA HIS A 163 -3.53 -7.77 -3.86
C HIS A 163 -4.06 -6.86 -2.75
N VAL A 164 -5.19 -6.17 -2.97
CA VAL A 164 -5.83 -5.33 -1.95
C VAL A 164 -6.21 -6.14 -0.70
N THR A 165 -6.75 -7.34 -0.87
CA THR A 165 -7.08 -8.25 0.25
C THR A 165 -5.83 -8.64 1.05
N GLY A 166 -4.72 -8.92 0.37
CA GLY A 166 -3.42 -9.17 1.01
C GLY A 166 -2.96 -7.97 1.85
N GLY A 167 -3.13 -6.74 1.32
CA GLY A 167 -2.86 -5.50 2.05
C GLY A 167 -3.72 -5.34 3.30
N LEU A 168 -5.02 -5.66 3.22
CA LEU A 168 -5.93 -5.63 4.38
C LEU A 168 -5.48 -6.62 5.47
N ILE A 169 -5.08 -7.83 5.09
CA ILE A 169 -4.54 -8.82 6.03
C ILE A 169 -3.26 -8.28 6.70
N ALA A 170 -2.37 -7.67 5.92
CA ALA A 170 -1.14 -7.08 6.45
C ALA A 170 -1.44 -5.93 7.43
N PHE A 171 -2.38 -5.03 7.12
CA PHE A 171 -2.84 -3.99 8.06
C PHE A 171 -3.39 -4.59 9.36
N LEU A 172 -4.22 -5.63 9.26
CA LEU A 172 -4.79 -6.30 10.43
C LEU A 172 -3.68 -6.87 11.33
N ILE A 173 -2.69 -7.54 10.75
CA ILE A 173 -1.54 -8.10 11.48
C ILE A 173 -0.77 -6.98 12.20
N VAL A 174 -0.47 -5.87 11.50
CA VAL A 174 0.25 -4.72 12.10
C VAL A 174 -0.56 -4.12 13.24
N MET A 175 -1.85 -3.86 13.04
CA MET A 175 -2.73 -3.30 14.07
C MET A 175 -2.83 -4.20 15.31
N VAL A 176 -2.97 -5.52 15.13
CA VAL A 176 -3.02 -6.48 16.25
C VAL A 176 -1.68 -6.53 16.99
N ARG A 177 -0.55 -6.56 16.28
CA ARG A 177 0.78 -6.53 16.90
C ARG A 177 1.01 -5.27 17.72
N VAL A 178 0.64 -4.11 17.19
CA VAL A 178 0.76 -2.83 17.90
C VAL A 178 -0.22 -2.75 19.07
N ALA A 179 -1.42 -3.33 18.93
CA ALA A 179 -2.41 -3.38 20.01
C ALA A 179 -1.93 -4.18 21.23
N LYS A 180 -1.23 -5.30 20.98
CA LYS A 180 -0.69 -6.19 22.02
C LYS A 180 0.64 -5.70 22.61
N ALA A 181 1.34 -4.80 21.95
CA ALA A 181 2.64 -4.31 22.39
C ALA A 181 2.49 -3.32 23.55
N ARG A 182 3.33 -3.49 24.58
CA ARG A 182 3.41 -2.54 25.71
C ARG A 182 4.06 -1.21 25.32
N ARG A 183 4.96 -1.22 24.34
CA ARG A 183 5.65 -0.03 23.81
C ARG A 183 5.71 -0.13 22.29
N PHE A 184 5.53 0.98 21.62
CA PHE A 184 5.70 1.08 20.18
C PHE A 184 7.20 1.19 19.84
N THR A 185 7.71 0.24 19.08
CA THR A 185 9.14 0.10 18.79
C THR A 185 9.46 0.54 17.37
N GLN A 186 10.74 0.85 17.11
CA GLN A 186 11.22 1.16 15.75
C GLN A 186 10.90 0.04 14.74
N GLY A 187 11.02 -1.24 15.14
CA GLY A 187 10.66 -2.36 14.28
C GLY A 187 9.19 -2.38 13.88
N GLN A 188 8.28 -1.94 14.77
CA GLN A 188 6.87 -1.81 14.46
C GLN A 188 6.58 -0.62 13.53
N ALA A 189 7.28 0.51 13.71
CA ALA A 189 7.21 1.63 12.78
C ALA A 189 7.70 1.23 11.39
N THR A 190 8.84 0.55 11.29
CA THR A 190 9.34 0.00 10.02
C THR A 190 8.34 -0.94 9.36
N THR A 191 7.70 -1.84 10.12
CA THR A 191 6.70 -2.75 9.56
C THR A 191 5.49 -1.98 9.02
N ALA A 192 5.04 -0.92 9.70
CA ALA A 192 3.96 -0.06 9.24
C ALA A 192 4.31 0.64 7.91
N ILE A 193 5.54 1.17 7.80
CA ILE A 193 6.04 1.80 6.58
C ILE A 193 6.09 0.79 5.42
N VAL A 194 6.59 -0.42 5.67
CA VAL A 194 6.68 -1.49 4.65
C VAL A 194 5.30 -1.91 4.14
N VAL A 195 4.31 -2.02 5.03
CA VAL A 195 2.92 -2.33 4.64
C VAL A 195 2.31 -1.19 3.85
N SER A 196 2.67 0.06 4.13
CA SER A 196 2.22 1.20 3.32
C SER A 196 2.78 1.15 1.89
N TYR A 197 4.02 0.70 1.67
CA TYR A 197 4.57 0.51 0.32
C TYR A 197 3.74 -0.50 -0.47
N TYR A 198 3.36 -1.60 0.17
CA TYR A 198 2.49 -2.60 -0.46
C TYR A 198 1.11 -2.01 -0.80
N TRP A 199 0.55 -1.17 0.08
CA TRP A 199 -0.77 -0.55 -0.12
C TRP A 199 -0.80 0.45 -1.25
N HIS A 200 0.26 1.25 -1.41
CA HIS A 200 0.34 2.29 -2.45
C HIS A 200 0.71 1.74 -3.83
N PHE A 201 1.18 0.52 -3.87
CA PHE A 201 1.50 -0.19 -5.12
C PHE A 201 0.23 -0.65 -5.82
#